data_876cfd57bde4c8cf688d290d7f99b12c
#
_entry.id   876cfd57bde4c8cf688d290d7f99b12c
#
_cell.length_a   1.000
_cell.length_b   1.000
_cell.length_c   1.000
_cell.angle_alpha   90.00
_cell.angle_beta   90.00
_cell.angle_gamma   90.00
#
_symmetry.space_group_name_H-M   'P 1'
#
loop_
_entity.id
_entity.type
_entity.pdbx_description
1 polymer ?
#
loop_
_entity_poly.entity_id
_entity_poly.type
_entity_poly.pdbx_seq_one_letter_code
_entity_poly.pdbx_strand_id
1 'polypeptide(L)'
;MLIRHIFLGFCGLAAGVAVSAGTFAFLIVVGVIPRMIGKANRAAETLHFENAVICGGIVGTILSVFPGISISLGPLLLCLYGLSAGIFVGCIAVALAEILDTFPITFRRMHIKEGLSAVMLAMAFGKCIGSFLYFFSGYFLQGMS
;
A
#
# COMPACT_ATOMS: atom_id res chain seq x y z
N MET A 1 11.90 14.88 -36.11
CA MET A 1 10.76 14.57 -35.19
C MET A 1 10.87 13.14 -34.64
N LEU A 2 11.09 12.12 -35.49
CA LEU A 2 11.14 10.70 -35.08
C LEU A 2 12.22 10.39 -34.03
N ILE A 3 13.45 10.88 -34.22
CA ILE A 3 14.58 10.65 -33.27
C ILE A 3 14.27 11.16 -31.88
N ARG A 4 13.62 12.31 -31.77
CA ARG A 4 13.23 12.89 -30.46
C ARG A 4 12.21 12.02 -29.74
N HIS A 5 11.24 11.44 -30.45
CA HIS A 5 10.25 10.54 -29.84
C HIS A 5 10.86 9.20 -29.42
N ILE A 6 11.78 8.65 -30.22
CA ILE A 6 12.52 7.43 -29.85
C ILE A 6 13.37 7.67 -28.61
N PHE A 7 14.09 8.79 -28.55
CA PHE A 7 14.90 9.14 -27.38
C PHE A 7 14.03 9.35 -26.12
N LEU A 8 12.90 10.03 -26.26
CA LEU A 8 11.95 10.22 -25.16
C LEU A 8 11.38 8.88 -24.65
N GLY A 9 11.04 7.97 -25.55
CA GLY A 9 10.58 6.63 -25.21
C GLY A 9 11.64 5.83 -24.47
N PHE A 10 12.89 5.89 -24.91
CA PHE A 10 14.00 5.21 -24.25
C PHE A 10 14.27 5.77 -22.84
N CYS A 11 14.25 7.10 -22.67
CA CYS A 11 14.37 7.75 -21.38
C CYS A 11 13.22 7.38 -20.44
N GLY A 12 11.99 7.34 -20.96
CA GLY A 12 10.80 6.94 -20.17
C GLY A 12 10.89 5.49 -19.70
N LEU A 13 11.35 4.59 -20.59
CA LEU A 13 11.52 3.18 -20.24
C LEU A 13 12.63 2.99 -19.20
N ALA A 14 13.76 3.66 -19.35
CA ALA A 14 14.86 3.61 -18.38
C ALA A 14 14.42 4.14 -17.00
N ALA A 15 13.71 5.26 -16.96
CA ALA A 15 13.18 5.82 -15.74
C ALA A 15 12.15 4.87 -15.08
N GLY A 16 11.25 4.28 -15.88
CA GLY A 16 10.26 3.31 -15.38
C GLY A 16 10.90 2.07 -14.75
N VAL A 17 11.92 1.51 -15.39
CA VAL A 17 12.68 0.36 -14.86
C VAL A 17 13.39 0.73 -13.56
N ALA A 18 14.03 1.91 -13.48
CA ALA A 18 14.72 2.34 -12.29
C ALA A 18 13.77 2.52 -11.10
N VAL A 19 12.62 3.16 -11.29
CA VAL A 19 11.60 3.36 -10.25
C VAL A 19 11.00 2.02 -9.83
N SER A 20 10.65 1.16 -10.77
CA SER A 20 10.11 -0.17 -10.49
C SER A 20 11.09 -1.02 -9.68
N ALA A 21 12.37 -1.09 -10.11
CA ALA A 21 13.40 -1.83 -9.39
C ALA A 21 13.60 -1.31 -7.96
N GLY A 22 13.60 0.01 -7.77
CA GLY A 22 13.71 0.62 -6.44
C GLY A 22 12.53 0.28 -5.54
N THR A 23 11.31 0.31 -6.07
CA THR A 23 10.09 -0.03 -5.33
C THR A 23 10.09 -1.50 -4.91
N PHE A 24 10.43 -2.42 -5.82
CA PHE A 24 10.52 -3.85 -5.50
C PHE A 24 11.64 -4.16 -4.51
N ALA A 25 12.82 -3.54 -4.68
CA ALA A 25 13.92 -3.69 -3.73
C ALA A 25 13.51 -3.24 -2.33
N PHE A 26 12.80 -2.11 -2.22
CA PHE A 26 12.25 -1.63 -0.95
C PHE A 26 11.28 -2.63 -0.32
N LEU A 27 10.33 -3.16 -1.08
CA LEU A 27 9.34 -4.13 -0.60
C LEU A 27 10.01 -5.44 -0.10
N ILE A 28 11.08 -5.87 -0.77
CA ILE A 28 11.84 -7.08 -0.38
C ILE A 28 12.64 -6.80 0.89
N VAL A 29 13.36 -5.68 0.97
CA VAL A 29 14.17 -5.32 2.14
C VAL A 29 13.31 -5.14 3.38
N VAL A 30 12.17 -4.47 3.25
CA VAL A 30 11.19 -4.30 4.34
C VAL A 30 10.50 -5.63 4.70
N GLY A 31 10.57 -6.62 3.81
CA GLY A 31 10.02 -7.95 4.07
C GLY A 31 8.49 -7.99 4.10
N VAL A 32 7.81 -7.08 3.40
CA VAL A 32 6.34 -7.03 3.34
C VAL A 32 5.79 -8.31 2.72
N ILE A 33 6.35 -8.73 1.59
CA ILE A 33 5.92 -9.93 0.85
C ILE A 33 6.12 -11.20 1.67
N PRO A 34 7.31 -11.49 2.24
CA PRO A 34 7.50 -12.65 3.11
C PRO A 34 6.56 -12.69 4.32
N ARG A 35 6.24 -11.53 4.88
CA ARG A 35 5.29 -11.45 6.00
C ARG A 35 3.86 -11.76 5.59
N MET A 36 3.41 -11.25 4.46
CA MET A 36 2.08 -11.57 3.93
C MET A 36 1.94 -13.07 3.68
N ILE A 37 2.96 -13.70 3.09
CA ILE A 37 3.00 -15.14 2.83
C ILE A 37 3.02 -15.92 4.14
N GLY A 38 3.83 -15.52 5.12
CA GLY A 38 3.90 -16.14 6.43
C GLY A 38 2.58 -16.05 7.21
N LYS A 39 1.91 -14.92 7.17
CA LYS A 39 0.58 -14.72 7.79
C LYS A 39 -0.51 -15.55 7.12
N ALA A 40 -0.43 -15.75 5.81
CA ALA A 40 -1.36 -16.59 5.06
C ALA A 40 -1.11 -18.09 5.27
N ASN A 41 -0.01 -18.48 5.93
CA ASN A 41 0.43 -19.87 6.13
C ASN A 41 0.52 -20.67 4.82
N ARG A 42 0.93 -20.02 3.72
CA ARG A 42 0.96 -20.51 2.36
C ARG A 42 2.36 -20.40 1.74
N ALA A 43 3.39 -20.80 2.49
CA ALA A 43 4.78 -20.71 2.04
C ALA A 43 5.07 -21.47 0.73
N ALA A 44 4.29 -22.52 0.44
CA ALA A 44 4.41 -23.29 -0.80
C ALA A 44 3.86 -22.55 -2.04
N GLU A 45 3.07 -21.52 -1.85
CA GLU A 45 2.42 -20.76 -2.94
C GLU A 45 3.06 -19.39 -3.20
N THR A 46 4.34 -19.20 -2.85
CA THR A 46 5.08 -17.95 -3.00
C THR A 46 4.99 -17.39 -4.42
N LEU A 47 5.10 -18.26 -5.44
CA LEU A 47 4.99 -17.88 -6.86
C LEU A 47 3.64 -17.25 -7.22
N HIS A 48 2.55 -17.68 -6.59
CA HIS A 48 1.23 -17.09 -6.83
C HIS A 48 1.14 -15.66 -6.27
N PHE A 49 1.77 -15.42 -5.11
CA PHE A 49 1.85 -14.07 -4.54
C PHE A 49 2.71 -13.13 -5.39
N GLU A 50 3.85 -13.61 -5.88
CA GLU A 50 4.70 -12.85 -6.79
C GLU A 50 3.98 -12.50 -8.09
N ASN A 51 3.33 -13.47 -8.72
CA ASN A 51 2.55 -13.25 -9.93
C ASN A 51 1.38 -12.28 -9.68
N ALA A 52 0.70 -12.37 -8.54
CA ALA A 52 -0.37 -11.45 -8.17
C ALA A 52 0.14 -10.00 -8.03
N VAL A 53 1.32 -9.81 -7.43
CA VAL A 53 1.95 -8.48 -7.29
C VAL A 53 2.33 -7.92 -8.67
N ILE A 54 2.91 -8.74 -9.54
CA ILE A 54 3.28 -8.33 -10.91
C ILE A 54 2.03 -7.95 -11.71
N CYS A 55 1.01 -8.80 -11.72
CA CYS A 55 -0.25 -8.52 -12.42
C CYS A 55 -0.93 -7.26 -11.88
N GLY A 56 -0.98 -7.11 -10.55
CA GLY A 56 -1.54 -5.93 -9.90
C GLY A 56 -0.79 -4.65 -10.27
N GLY A 57 0.53 -4.70 -10.33
CA GLY A 57 1.38 -3.59 -10.77
C GLY A 57 1.12 -3.19 -12.23
N ILE A 58 1.03 -4.15 -13.13
CA ILE A 58 0.74 -3.90 -14.56
C ILE A 58 -0.64 -3.28 -14.71
N VAL A 59 -1.68 -3.89 -14.12
CA VAL A 59 -3.05 -3.38 -14.20
C VAL A 59 -3.16 -1.99 -13.58
N GLY A 60 -2.56 -1.76 -12.42
CA GLY A 60 -2.55 -0.45 -11.76
C GLY A 60 -1.87 0.62 -12.60
N THR A 61 -0.75 0.29 -13.26
CA THR A 61 -0.05 1.23 -14.15
C THR A 61 -0.90 1.56 -15.37
N ILE A 62 -1.53 0.57 -16.01
CA ILE A 62 -2.42 0.80 -17.16
C ILE A 62 -3.58 1.73 -16.77
N LEU A 63 -4.24 1.46 -15.64
CA LEU A 63 -5.35 2.30 -15.17
C LEU A 63 -4.90 3.73 -14.81
N SER A 64 -3.67 3.88 -14.30
CA SER A 64 -3.11 5.19 -13.98
C SER A 64 -2.75 6.03 -15.22
N VAL A 65 -2.26 5.38 -16.28
CA VAL A 65 -1.86 6.06 -17.53
C VAL A 65 -3.08 6.46 -18.36
N PHE A 66 -4.17 5.71 -18.26
CA PHE A 66 -5.40 5.97 -19.03
C PHE A 66 -6.55 6.45 -18.13
N PRO A 67 -6.55 7.73 -17.70
CA PRO A 67 -7.59 8.26 -16.80
C PRO A 67 -9.01 8.30 -17.42
N GLY A 68 -9.12 8.07 -18.73
CA GLY A 68 -10.41 7.99 -19.44
C GLY A 68 -11.14 6.64 -19.26
N ILE A 69 -10.52 5.65 -18.65
CA ILE A 69 -11.18 4.36 -18.37
C ILE A 69 -11.95 4.50 -17.05
N SER A 70 -13.16 5.05 -17.13
CA SER A 70 -14.09 5.01 -15.99
C SER A 70 -14.72 3.62 -15.93
N ILE A 71 -14.11 2.73 -15.16
CA ILE A 71 -14.73 1.45 -14.86
C ILE A 71 -15.80 1.71 -13.82
N SER A 72 -17.07 1.64 -14.24
CA SER A 72 -18.22 1.77 -13.34
C SER A 72 -18.32 0.51 -12.47
N LEU A 73 -17.36 0.37 -11.56
CA LEU A 73 -17.33 -0.69 -10.55
C LEU A 73 -18.40 -0.38 -9.51
N GLY A 74 -19.31 -1.30 -9.30
CA GLY A 74 -20.34 -1.14 -8.27
C GLY A 74 -19.72 -0.88 -6.88
N PRO A 75 -20.48 -0.32 -5.93
CA PRO A 75 -19.96 0.08 -4.62
C PRO A 75 -19.33 -1.07 -3.84
N LEU A 76 -19.75 -2.29 -4.08
CA LEU A 76 -19.19 -3.49 -3.45
C LEU A 76 -17.75 -3.75 -3.89
N LEU A 77 -17.44 -3.60 -5.18
CA LEU A 77 -16.10 -3.82 -5.71
C LEU A 77 -15.14 -2.70 -5.28
N LEU A 78 -15.66 -1.48 -5.16
CA LEU A 78 -14.90 -0.35 -4.62
C LEU A 78 -14.52 -0.58 -3.15
N CYS A 79 -15.44 -1.12 -2.35
CA CYS A 79 -15.19 -1.51 -0.96
C CYS A 79 -14.11 -2.59 -0.84
N LEU A 80 -14.17 -3.63 -1.67
CA LEU A 80 -13.17 -4.71 -1.70
C LEU A 80 -11.80 -4.18 -2.10
N TYR A 81 -11.74 -3.30 -3.09
CA TYR A 81 -10.50 -2.66 -3.51
C TYR A 81 -9.91 -1.80 -2.38
N GLY A 82 -10.72 -0.97 -1.72
CA GLY A 82 -10.30 -0.15 -0.60
C GLY A 82 -9.79 -0.99 0.58
N LEU A 83 -10.47 -2.10 0.88
CA LEU A 83 -10.06 -3.02 1.93
C LEU A 83 -8.72 -3.70 1.61
N SER A 84 -8.53 -4.19 0.39
CA SER A 84 -7.27 -4.81 -0.03
C SER A 84 -6.10 -3.82 -0.02
N ALA A 85 -6.33 -2.59 -0.48
CA ALA A 85 -5.34 -1.52 -0.43
C ALA A 85 -5.00 -1.14 1.02
N GLY A 86 -6.00 -1.08 1.91
CA GLY A 86 -5.81 -0.82 3.33
C GLY A 86 -4.98 -1.90 4.03
N ILE A 87 -5.24 -3.18 3.73
CA ILE A 87 -4.46 -4.31 4.25
C ILE A 87 -2.99 -4.19 3.79
N PHE A 88 -2.75 -3.91 2.52
CA PHE A 88 -1.40 -3.78 1.97
C PHE A 88 -0.62 -2.63 2.64
N VAL A 89 -1.23 -1.45 2.73
CA VAL A 89 -0.63 -0.29 3.41
C VAL A 89 -0.39 -0.57 4.89
N GLY A 90 -1.32 -1.25 5.57
CA GLY A 90 -1.16 -1.69 6.95
C GLY A 90 0.03 -2.64 7.13
N CYS A 91 0.21 -3.61 6.22
CA CYS A 91 1.36 -4.51 6.24
C CYS A 91 2.70 -3.77 6.08
N ILE A 92 2.75 -2.77 5.18
CA ILE A 92 3.95 -1.92 5.03
C ILE A 92 4.22 -1.15 6.31
N ALA A 93 3.21 -0.53 6.91
CA ALA A 93 3.37 0.26 8.13
C ALA A 93 3.90 -0.58 9.29
N VAL A 94 3.35 -1.79 9.49
CA VAL A 94 3.81 -2.73 10.54
C VAL A 94 5.23 -3.20 10.26
N ALA A 95 5.55 -3.54 9.01
CA ALA A 95 6.88 -3.98 8.62
C ALA A 95 7.93 -2.89 8.86
N LEU A 96 7.63 -1.64 8.51
CA LEU A 96 8.52 -0.50 8.79
C LEU A 96 8.70 -0.27 10.29
N ALA A 97 7.62 -0.34 11.06
CA ALA A 97 7.66 -0.13 12.50
C ALA A 97 8.52 -1.19 13.22
N GLU A 98 8.54 -2.43 12.70
CA GLU A 98 9.37 -3.51 13.23
C GLU A 98 10.85 -3.36 12.84
N ILE A 99 11.16 -2.95 11.60
CA ILE A 99 12.54 -2.73 11.17
C ILE A 99 13.20 -1.57 11.93
N LEU A 100 12.44 -0.50 12.19
CA LEU A 100 12.92 0.66 12.92
C LEU A 100 12.95 0.45 14.44
N ASP A 101 12.62 -0.75 14.93
CA ASP A 101 12.48 -1.06 16.37
C ASP A 101 11.61 -0.02 17.12
N THR A 102 10.72 0.65 16.38
CA THR A 102 9.91 1.76 16.92
C THR A 102 9.02 1.28 18.07
N PHE A 103 8.43 0.11 17.95
CA PHE A 103 7.57 -0.44 18.99
C PHE A 103 8.34 -0.80 20.28
N PRO A 104 9.43 -1.60 20.22
CA PRO A 104 10.19 -1.93 21.43
C PRO A 104 10.73 -0.71 22.15
N ILE A 105 11.24 0.29 21.42
CA ILE A 105 11.76 1.52 22.00
C ILE A 105 10.66 2.34 22.67
N THR A 106 9.52 2.51 22.01
CA THR A 106 8.38 3.27 22.55
C THR A 106 7.83 2.62 23.82
N PHE A 107 7.68 1.28 23.81
CA PHE A 107 7.16 0.55 24.96
C PHE A 107 8.12 0.55 26.14
N ARG A 108 9.44 0.45 25.90
CA ARG A 108 10.44 0.62 26.97
C ARG A 108 10.37 2.00 27.61
N ARG A 109 10.17 3.06 26.81
CA ARG A 109 10.02 4.43 27.33
C ARG A 109 8.75 4.64 28.13
N MET A 110 7.65 4.01 27.71
CA MET A 110 6.35 4.15 28.36
C MET A 110 6.14 3.18 29.55
N HIS A 111 7.13 2.33 29.88
CA HIS A 111 7.03 1.31 30.93
C HIS A 111 5.80 0.37 30.82
N ILE A 112 5.27 0.20 29.61
CA ILE A 112 4.12 -0.69 29.36
C ILE A 112 4.64 -2.12 29.20
N LYS A 113 4.49 -2.94 30.22
CA LYS A 113 4.91 -4.35 30.21
C LYS A 113 3.89 -5.27 29.53
N GLU A 114 2.61 -4.89 29.51
CA GLU A 114 1.51 -5.66 28.95
C GLU A 114 0.56 -4.72 28.19
N GLY A 115 0.04 -5.16 27.02
CA GLY A 115 -0.95 -4.39 26.28
C GLY A 115 -0.52 -3.90 24.89
N LEU A 116 0.52 -4.49 24.30
CA LEU A 116 0.97 -4.17 22.94
C LEU A 116 -0.18 -4.23 21.91
N SER A 117 -1.01 -5.25 22.00
CA SER A 117 -2.16 -5.42 21.11
C SER A 117 -3.23 -4.35 21.33
N ALA A 118 -3.43 -3.88 22.58
CA ALA A 118 -4.40 -2.83 22.88
C ALA A 118 -3.96 -1.47 22.29
N VAL A 119 -2.68 -1.15 22.38
CA VAL A 119 -2.13 0.08 21.77
C VAL A 119 -2.22 0.04 20.26
N MET A 120 -1.90 -1.08 19.62
CA MET A 120 -2.06 -1.25 18.17
C MET A 120 -3.52 -1.11 17.73
N LEU A 121 -4.46 -1.71 18.49
CA LEU A 121 -5.89 -1.57 18.24
C LEU A 121 -6.33 -0.11 18.40
N ALA A 122 -5.91 0.58 19.46
CA ALA A 122 -6.25 1.98 19.67
C ALA A 122 -5.73 2.89 18.54
N MET A 123 -4.51 2.64 18.04
CA MET A 123 -3.97 3.35 16.88
C MET A 123 -4.76 3.06 15.60
N ALA A 124 -5.16 1.82 15.37
CA ALA A 124 -5.96 1.43 14.21
C ALA A 124 -7.35 2.09 14.25
N PHE A 125 -8.02 2.06 15.40
CA PHE A 125 -9.30 2.74 15.61
C PHE A 125 -9.17 4.26 15.47
N GLY A 126 -8.15 4.86 16.03
CA GLY A 126 -7.87 6.29 15.89
C GLY A 126 -7.70 6.71 14.44
N LYS A 127 -6.95 5.93 13.63
CA LYS A 127 -6.83 6.17 12.19
C LYS A 127 -8.15 6.00 11.45
N CYS A 128 -8.91 4.96 11.75
CA CYS A 128 -10.23 4.73 11.13
C CYS A 128 -11.19 5.90 11.41
N ILE A 129 -11.30 6.32 12.67
CA ILE A 129 -12.18 7.42 13.07
C ILE A 129 -11.70 8.73 12.44
N GLY A 130 -10.39 9.02 12.51
CA GLY A 130 -9.83 10.23 11.91
C GLY A 130 -10.03 10.31 10.40
N SER A 131 -9.83 9.20 9.71
CA SER A 131 -10.09 9.08 8.27
C SER A 131 -11.56 9.29 7.93
N PHE A 132 -12.45 8.65 8.69
CA PHE A 132 -13.90 8.81 8.51
C PHE A 132 -14.35 10.25 8.73
N LEU A 133 -13.90 10.90 9.79
CA LEU A 133 -14.21 12.31 10.06
C LEU A 133 -13.67 13.23 8.96
N TYR A 134 -12.45 12.99 8.47
CA TYR A 134 -11.85 13.78 7.41
C TYR A 134 -12.67 13.71 6.12
N PHE A 135 -13.05 12.53 5.68
CA PHE A 135 -13.86 12.36 4.47
C PHE A 135 -15.27 12.88 4.66
N PHE A 136 -15.88 12.66 5.81
CA PHE A 136 -17.22 13.17 6.11
C PHE A 136 -17.27 14.70 6.16
N SER A 137 -16.28 15.32 6.81
CA SER A 137 -16.14 16.78 6.87
C SER A 137 -15.87 17.40 5.48
N GLY A 138 -15.03 16.75 4.66
CA GLY A 138 -14.74 17.17 3.30
C GLY A 138 -16.00 17.20 2.41
N TYR A 139 -16.85 16.18 2.51
CA TYR A 139 -18.12 16.13 1.79
C TYR A 139 -19.10 17.22 2.26
N PHE A 140 -19.10 17.52 3.56
CA PHE A 140 -20.01 18.54 4.11
C PHE A 140 -19.62 19.95 3.66
N LEU A 141 -18.32 20.24 3.60
CA LEU A 141 -17.83 21.54 3.14
C LEU A 141 -17.99 21.77 1.63
N GLN A 142 -17.87 20.72 0.83
CA GLN A 142 -18.11 20.81 -0.63
C GLN A 142 -19.60 20.94 -0.99
N GLY A 143 -20.50 20.50 -0.12
CA GLY A 143 -21.95 20.64 -0.30
C GLY A 143 -22.50 22.02 0.08
N MET A 144 -21.69 22.88 0.71
CA MET A 144 -22.08 24.23 1.14
C MET A 144 -21.52 25.35 0.23
N SER A 145 -20.75 25.03 -0.80
CA SER A 145 -20.27 25.95 -1.83
C SER A 145 -21.06 25.77 -3.14
#